data_caf72d33229741374882a3793e31a746
#
_entry.id   caf72d33229741374882a3793e31a746
#
_cell.length_a   1.000
_cell.length_b   1.000
_cell.length_c   1.000
_cell.angle_alpha   90.00
_cell.angle_beta   90.00
_cell.angle_gamma   90.00
#
_symmetry.space_group_name_H-M   'P 1'
#
loop_
_entity.id
_entity.type
_entity.pdbx_description
1 polymer ?
#
loop_
_entity_poly.entity_id
_entity_poly.type
_entity_poly.pdbx_seq_one_letter_code
_entity_poly.pdbx_strand_id
1 'polypeptide(L)'
;MPHRSLQPGTLWPAILRQTEHALHCGALRPIETFQVGIDDGGVRFLVRQVSSLARKDRHRDQVHARQNDNAAPGSQPGADPFLPYDPDLFVADISETHLALLNKFNVLDHHLLIVTRRFEPQDALLNLADFEALLACMAEFDGLGFYNGGGAAGASQRHKHLQLVPLPLASEGPALPIAPLLAAARIDGAVGIVPGLAFSHAFAPLALPAARGPDLARTALARYRALLAAAGVRVIDVDGESQACTPYNLLVTPLGMLLVPRSAESVEGISVNTLGFAGSFFVRNEAQMHAIERLGPMAMLRQVAGPPLSSQALMGRK
;
A
#
# COMPACT_ATOMS: atom_id res chain seq x y z
N MET A 1 -4.26 -12.14 29.91
CA MET A 1 -2.99 -12.10 29.18
C MET A 1 -2.53 -10.67 29.21
N PRO A 2 -1.25 -10.33 29.51
CA PRO A 2 -0.80 -8.96 29.46
C PRO A 2 -1.00 -8.41 28.05
N HIS A 3 -1.45 -7.16 27.94
CA HIS A 3 -1.69 -6.45 26.69
C HIS A 3 -0.41 -6.47 25.85
N ARG A 4 -0.48 -7.13 24.71
CA ARG A 4 0.63 -7.18 23.75
C ARG A 4 0.55 -5.93 22.89
N SER A 5 1.33 -4.93 23.22
CA SER A 5 1.51 -3.72 22.42
C SER A 5 2.96 -3.61 21.97
N LEU A 6 3.17 -3.06 20.78
CA LEU A 6 4.50 -2.80 20.25
C LEU A 6 5.27 -1.90 21.24
N GLN A 7 6.46 -2.36 21.63
CA GLN A 7 7.37 -1.56 22.45
C GLN A 7 8.25 -0.70 21.54
N PRO A 8 8.45 0.60 21.85
CA PRO A 8 9.30 1.46 21.05
C PRO A 8 10.72 0.90 20.88
N GLY A 9 11.24 1.00 19.64
CA GLY A 9 12.58 0.53 19.28
C GLY A 9 12.70 -0.99 19.02
N THR A 10 11.59 -1.75 19.10
CA THR A 10 11.66 -3.21 18.97
C THR A 10 11.27 -3.74 17.60
N LEU A 11 10.53 -2.99 16.79
CA LEU A 11 9.98 -3.47 15.53
C LEU A 11 11.08 -3.69 14.49
N TRP A 12 11.96 -2.71 14.27
CA TRP A 12 12.99 -2.84 13.25
C TRP A 12 13.94 -4.02 13.49
N PRO A 13 14.50 -4.22 14.70
CA PRO A 13 15.25 -5.44 15.01
C PRO A 13 14.45 -6.73 14.82
N ALA A 14 13.15 -6.73 15.12
CA ALA A 14 12.29 -7.91 14.91
C ALA A 14 12.10 -8.22 13.42
N ILE A 15 11.91 -7.19 12.57
CA ILE A 15 11.85 -7.33 11.11
C ILE A 15 13.11 -7.99 10.57
N LEU A 16 14.30 -7.50 10.96
CA LEU A 16 15.56 -8.04 10.48
C LEU A 16 15.72 -9.51 10.84
N ARG A 17 15.51 -9.86 12.11
CA ARG A 17 15.61 -11.27 12.58
C ARG A 17 14.59 -12.17 11.88
N GLN A 18 13.35 -11.72 11.76
CA GLN A 18 12.31 -12.53 11.13
C GLN A 18 12.52 -12.67 9.63
N THR A 19 13.06 -11.65 8.95
CA THR A 19 13.44 -11.74 7.54
C THR A 19 14.52 -12.82 7.34
N GLU A 20 15.57 -12.81 8.14
CA GLU A 20 16.64 -13.82 8.09
C GLU A 20 16.09 -15.24 8.32
N HIS A 21 15.28 -15.42 9.38
CA HIS A 21 14.62 -16.69 9.67
C HIS A 21 13.75 -17.17 8.51
N ALA A 22 12.85 -16.31 8.02
CA ALA A 22 11.88 -16.65 6.98
C ALA A 22 12.52 -16.93 5.61
N LEU A 23 13.65 -16.29 5.30
CA LEU A 23 14.49 -16.64 4.13
C LEU A 23 15.11 -18.01 4.30
N HIS A 24 15.67 -18.30 5.49
CA HIS A 24 16.34 -19.56 5.77
C HIS A 24 15.39 -20.77 5.71
N CYS A 25 14.19 -20.66 6.26
CA CYS A 25 13.19 -21.74 6.22
C CYS A 25 12.35 -21.75 4.92
N GLY A 26 12.50 -20.76 4.03
CA GLY A 26 11.77 -20.66 2.76
C GLY A 26 10.33 -20.19 2.87
N ALA A 27 9.92 -19.67 4.03
CA ALA A 27 8.60 -19.04 4.21
C ALA A 27 8.50 -17.71 3.45
N LEU A 28 9.57 -16.88 3.47
CA LEU A 28 9.69 -15.67 2.67
C LEU A 28 10.31 -16.00 1.31
N ARG A 29 9.66 -15.55 0.24
CA ARG A 29 10.04 -15.84 -1.16
C ARG A 29 10.14 -14.55 -1.96
N PRO A 30 11.22 -13.78 -1.82
CA PRO A 30 11.41 -12.53 -2.54
C PRO A 30 11.31 -12.70 -4.05
N ILE A 31 10.72 -11.71 -4.71
CA ILE A 31 10.61 -11.69 -6.16
C ILE A 31 11.75 -10.86 -6.71
N GLU A 32 12.73 -11.52 -7.33
CA GLU A 32 13.84 -10.83 -7.96
C GLU A 32 13.36 -9.96 -9.11
N THR A 33 13.80 -8.70 -9.11
CA THR A 33 13.50 -7.73 -10.15
C THR A 33 14.75 -6.98 -10.55
N PHE A 34 14.79 -6.50 -11.79
CA PHE A 34 15.70 -5.43 -12.17
C PHE A 34 14.93 -4.12 -12.30
N GLN A 35 15.57 -3.00 -11.98
CA GLN A 35 14.95 -1.69 -11.91
C GLN A 35 15.45 -0.78 -13.03
N VAL A 36 14.51 -0.07 -13.68
CA VAL A 36 14.77 1.00 -14.64
C VAL A 36 14.12 2.28 -14.15
N GLY A 37 14.80 3.42 -14.32
CA GLY A 37 14.24 4.75 -14.04
C GLY A 37 13.60 5.33 -15.29
N ILE A 38 12.36 5.83 -15.20
CA ILE A 38 11.66 6.57 -16.26
C ILE A 38 11.26 7.93 -15.72
N ASP A 39 11.76 9.00 -16.35
CA ASP A 39 11.41 10.36 -15.97
C ASP A 39 10.13 10.79 -16.70
N ASP A 40 9.06 11.11 -15.92
CA ASP A 40 7.78 11.56 -16.47
C ASP A 40 7.07 12.48 -15.48
N GLY A 41 6.54 13.61 -15.96
CA GLY A 41 5.75 14.54 -15.16
C GLY A 41 6.49 15.10 -13.93
N GLY A 42 7.82 15.21 -13.96
CA GLY A 42 8.64 15.68 -12.84
C GLY A 42 8.91 14.63 -11.76
N VAL A 43 8.60 13.37 -12.04
CA VAL A 43 8.89 12.22 -11.17
C VAL A 43 9.82 11.26 -11.90
N ARG A 44 10.87 10.80 -11.21
CA ARG A 44 11.69 9.68 -11.68
C ARG A 44 11.05 8.37 -11.17
N PHE A 45 10.22 7.78 -12.02
CA PHE A 45 9.54 6.52 -11.72
C PHE A 45 10.51 5.34 -11.70
N LEU A 46 10.32 4.46 -10.73
CA LEU A 46 11.07 3.20 -10.60
C LEU A 46 10.23 2.07 -11.18
N VAL A 47 10.61 1.58 -12.34
CA VAL A 47 9.92 0.45 -12.97
C VAL A 47 10.70 -0.82 -12.70
N ARG A 48 10.11 -1.75 -11.93
CA ARG A 48 10.71 -3.03 -11.57
C ARG A 48 10.13 -4.14 -12.43
N GLN A 49 10.99 -4.78 -13.19
CA GLN A 49 10.61 -5.94 -14.00
C GLN A 49 11.03 -7.23 -13.31
N VAL A 50 10.09 -8.17 -13.21
CA VAL A 50 10.37 -9.50 -12.67
C VAL A 50 11.41 -10.23 -13.52
N SER A 51 12.44 -10.77 -12.90
CA SER A 51 13.50 -11.52 -13.61
C SER A 51 12.93 -12.75 -14.30
N SER A 52 13.60 -13.20 -15.37
CA SER A 52 13.20 -14.41 -16.11
C SER A 52 13.34 -15.68 -15.26
N LEU A 53 14.27 -15.69 -14.30
CA LEU A 53 14.46 -16.78 -13.33
C LEU A 53 13.28 -16.85 -12.37
N ALA A 54 12.91 -15.75 -11.74
CA ALA A 54 11.75 -15.67 -10.85
C ALA A 54 10.43 -16.02 -11.54
N ARG A 55 10.30 -15.82 -12.86
CA ARG A 55 9.14 -16.28 -13.65
C ARG A 55 9.09 -17.80 -13.77
N LYS A 56 10.23 -18.44 -14.04
CA LYS A 56 10.33 -19.91 -14.16
C LYS A 56 10.04 -20.60 -12.83
N ASP A 57 10.54 -20.07 -11.73
CA ASP A 57 10.31 -20.63 -10.40
C ASP A 57 8.84 -20.51 -9.98
N ARG A 58 8.18 -19.37 -10.21
CA ARG A 58 6.73 -19.23 -9.97
C ARG A 58 5.89 -20.19 -10.84
N HIS A 59 6.27 -20.37 -12.10
CA HIS A 59 5.57 -21.30 -12.96
C HIS A 59 5.72 -22.74 -12.46
N ARG A 60 6.93 -23.11 -12.01
CA ARG A 60 7.20 -24.43 -11.41
C ARG A 60 6.42 -24.63 -10.12
N ASP A 61 6.40 -23.62 -9.21
CA ASP A 61 5.65 -23.68 -7.96
C ASP A 61 4.13 -23.78 -8.21
N GLN A 62 3.59 -23.09 -9.19
CA GLN A 62 2.18 -23.19 -9.59
C GLN A 62 1.85 -24.56 -10.19
N VAL A 63 2.76 -25.16 -10.97
CA VAL A 63 2.59 -26.52 -11.52
C VAL A 63 2.65 -27.55 -10.38
N HIS A 64 3.61 -27.41 -9.46
CA HIS A 64 3.70 -28.29 -8.29
C HIS A 64 2.52 -28.13 -7.33
N ALA A 65 2.02 -26.92 -7.10
CA ALA A 65 0.80 -26.69 -6.32
C ALA A 65 -0.40 -27.37 -6.95
N ARG A 66 -0.58 -27.27 -8.29
CA ARG A 66 -1.67 -27.96 -9.01
C ARG A 66 -1.51 -29.48 -9.02
N GLN A 67 -0.29 -30.02 -8.96
CA GLN A 67 -0.04 -31.46 -8.88
C GLN A 67 -0.23 -31.99 -7.45
N ASN A 68 0.00 -31.15 -6.42
CA ASN A 68 -0.18 -31.48 -5.01
C ASN A 68 -1.62 -31.24 -4.50
N ASP A 69 -2.52 -30.66 -5.29
CA ASP A 69 -3.95 -30.53 -4.94
C ASP A 69 -4.66 -31.87 -4.74
N ASN A 70 -3.97 -33.00 -4.98
CA ASN A 70 -4.43 -34.34 -4.59
C ASN A 70 -3.96 -34.81 -3.20
N ALA A 71 -3.26 -33.98 -2.40
CA ALA A 71 -2.67 -34.42 -1.15
C ALA A 71 -2.55 -33.32 -0.06
N ALA A 72 -3.64 -32.61 0.28
CA ALA A 72 -3.85 -32.08 1.63
C ALA A 72 -5.26 -31.46 1.74
N PRO A 73 -6.12 -31.84 2.68
CA PRO A 73 -7.37 -31.16 2.96
C PRO A 73 -7.05 -29.85 3.71
N GLY A 74 -7.14 -28.69 3.03
CA GLY A 74 -6.98 -27.40 3.69
C GLY A 74 -6.81 -26.16 2.81
N SER A 75 -6.37 -26.26 1.58
CA SER A 75 -6.25 -25.10 0.68
C SER A 75 -7.46 -25.02 -0.26
N GLN A 76 -8.60 -24.56 0.26
CA GLN A 76 -9.70 -24.17 -0.61
C GLN A 76 -9.35 -22.88 -1.37
N PRO A 77 -9.72 -22.74 -2.67
CA PRO A 77 -9.67 -21.47 -3.37
C PRO A 77 -10.50 -20.44 -2.59
N GLY A 78 -9.84 -19.39 -2.05
CA GLY A 78 -10.49 -18.38 -1.22
C GLY A 78 -10.17 -18.45 0.29
N ALA A 79 -9.28 -19.37 0.74
CA ALA A 79 -8.79 -19.36 2.12
C ALA A 79 -8.09 -18.04 2.46
N ASP A 80 -8.37 -17.52 3.65
CA ASP A 80 -7.75 -16.31 4.18
C ASP A 80 -6.28 -16.61 4.56
N PRO A 81 -5.27 -15.98 3.93
CA PRO A 81 -3.87 -16.27 4.23
C PRO A 81 -3.41 -15.74 5.59
N PHE A 82 -4.26 -14.95 6.27
CA PHE A 82 -3.96 -14.33 7.55
C PHE A 82 -4.68 -15.03 8.72
N LEU A 83 -5.59 -15.99 8.46
CA LEU A 83 -6.32 -16.73 9.49
C LEU A 83 -6.42 -18.24 9.16
N PRO A 84 -5.51 -19.07 9.72
CA PRO A 84 -4.33 -18.67 10.52
C PRO A 84 -3.20 -18.14 9.65
N TYR A 85 -2.44 -17.18 10.17
CA TYR A 85 -1.24 -16.70 9.50
C TYR A 85 -0.09 -17.73 9.61
N ASP A 86 0.87 -17.65 8.69
CA ASP A 86 2.10 -18.43 8.71
C ASP A 86 3.01 -17.91 9.86
N PRO A 87 3.29 -18.73 10.89
CA PRO A 87 4.09 -18.29 12.04
C PRO A 87 5.52 -17.89 11.66
N ASP A 88 6.07 -18.43 10.56
CA ASP A 88 7.39 -18.10 10.07
C ASP A 88 7.45 -16.72 9.38
N LEU A 89 6.29 -16.10 9.13
CA LEU A 89 6.19 -14.72 8.64
C LEU A 89 5.81 -13.71 9.74
N PHE A 90 5.53 -14.16 10.97
CA PHE A 90 5.12 -13.29 12.07
C PHE A 90 6.28 -12.47 12.60
N VAL A 91 6.10 -11.14 12.67
CA VAL A 91 7.11 -10.20 13.15
C VAL A 91 6.84 -9.75 14.59
N ALA A 92 5.64 -9.22 14.83
CA ALA A 92 5.29 -8.68 16.14
C ALA A 92 3.78 -8.51 16.33
N ASP A 93 3.35 -8.51 17.57
CA ASP A 93 2.07 -7.95 17.99
C ASP A 93 2.17 -6.41 18.00
N ILE A 94 1.27 -5.72 17.29
CA ILE A 94 1.27 -4.26 17.24
C ILE A 94 0.31 -3.70 18.29
N SER A 95 -0.89 -4.27 18.36
CA SER A 95 -1.92 -3.90 19.32
C SER A 95 -2.84 -5.09 19.62
N GLU A 96 -3.89 -4.88 20.41
CA GLU A 96 -4.94 -5.88 20.63
C GLU A 96 -5.68 -6.24 19.33
N THR A 97 -5.70 -5.33 18.36
CA THR A 97 -6.44 -5.49 17.10
C THR A 97 -5.57 -5.80 15.90
N HIS A 98 -4.25 -5.55 15.96
CA HIS A 98 -3.34 -5.69 14.82
C HIS A 98 -2.07 -6.47 15.14
N LEU A 99 -1.55 -7.13 14.12
CA LEU A 99 -0.24 -7.78 14.12
C LEU A 99 0.54 -7.43 12.83
N ALA A 100 1.85 -7.62 12.87
CA ALA A 100 2.74 -7.42 11.72
C ALA A 100 3.24 -8.75 11.17
N LEU A 101 3.13 -8.92 9.85
CA LEU A 101 3.67 -10.05 9.09
C LEU A 101 4.63 -9.55 8.01
N LEU A 102 5.62 -10.36 7.65
CA LEU A 102 6.36 -10.14 6.40
C LEU A 102 5.47 -10.47 5.20
N ASN A 103 5.56 -9.67 4.15
CA ASN A 103 4.91 -9.99 2.88
C ASN A 103 5.63 -11.15 2.20
N LYS A 104 5.02 -12.32 2.16
CA LYS A 104 5.59 -13.59 1.67
C LYS A 104 6.26 -13.48 0.30
N PHE A 105 5.67 -12.72 -0.62
CA PHE A 105 6.16 -12.52 -1.99
C PHE A 105 6.55 -11.06 -2.19
N ASN A 106 7.49 -10.59 -1.38
CA ASN A 106 7.93 -9.21 -1.43
C ASN A 106 8.78 -8.92 -2.67
N VAL A 107 8.62 -7.70 -3.20
CA VAL A 107 9.48 -7.11 -4.23
C VAL A 107 10.38 -6.04 -3.63
N LEU A 108 9.97 -5.48 -2.52
CA LEU A 108 10.73 -4.54 -1.70
C LEU A 108 11.14 -5.25 -0.42
N ASP A 109 12.39 -5.08 -0.02
CA ASP A 109 12.90 -5.69 1.20
C ASP A 109 12.15 -5.20 2.43
N HIS A 110 11.98 -6.10 3.40
CA HIS A 110 11.34 -5.79 4.68
C HIS A 110 9.91 -5.23 4.56
N HIS A 111 9.18 -5.59 3.50
CA HIS A 111 7.80 -5.20 3.29
C HIS A 111 6.89 -5.83 4.34
N LEU A 112 6.29 -5.00 5.18
CA LEU A 112 5.36 -5.40 6.23
C LEU A 112 3.91 -5.31 5.78
N LEU A 113 3.10 -6.26 6.26
CA LEU A 113 1.64 -6.23 6.29
C LEU A 113 1.22 -6.00 7.74
N ILE A 114 0.40 -4.97 7.98
CA ILE A 114 -0.22 -4.68 9.28
C ILE A 114 -1.66 -5.18 9.17
N VAL A 115 -1.93 -6.34 9.75
CA VAL A 115 -3.14 -7.13 9.51
C VAL A 115 -4.04 -7.08 10.74
N THR A 116 -5.36 -6.95 10.54
CA THR A 116 -6.34 -7.07 11.62
C THR A 116 -6.39 -8.51 12.13
N ARG A 117 -6.46 -8.70 13.46
CA ARG A 117 -6.49 -10.05 14.06
C ARG A 117 -7.77 -10.82 13.81
N ARG A 118 -8.85 -10.10 13.54
CA ARG A 118 -10.14 -10.67 13.12
C ARG A 118 -10.36 -10.26 11.67
N PHE A 119 -11.07 -11.08 10.94
CA PHE A 119 -11.44 -10.74 9.60
C PHE A 119 -12.25 -9.43 9.58
N GLU A 120 -11.74 -8.47 8.82
CA GLU A 120 -12.44 -7.26 8.39
C GLU A 120 -12.29 -7.17 6.86
N PRO A 121 -13.31 -6.72 6.12
CA PRO A 121 -13.21 -6.59 4.67
C PRO A 121 -12.15 -5.53 4.26
N GLN A 122 -11.42 -5.79 3.16
CA GLN A 122 -10.39 -4.86 2.64
C GLN A 122 -10.98 -3.57 2.04
N ASP A 123 -12.27 -3.49 1.81
CA ASP A 123 -12.99 -2.29 1.39
C ASP A 123 -13.64 -1.54 2.56
N ALA A 124 -13.55 -2.06 3.79
CA ALA A 124 -13.91 -1.33 4.99
C ALA A 124 -13.06 -0.07 5.14
N LEU A 125 -13.69 1.02 5.64
CA LEU A 125 -12.96 2.24 5.92
C LEU A 125 -11.94 2.02 7.04
N LEU A 126 -10.83 2.78 6.96
CA LEU A 126 -9.85 2.80 8.04
C LEU A 126 -10.46 3.49 9.28
N ASN A 127 -10.25 2.88 10.43
CA ASN A 127 -10.69 3.36 11.73
C ASN A 127 -9.52 3.86 12.59
N LEU A 128 -9.78 4.24 13.83
CA LEU A 128 -8.74 4.77 14.73
C LEU A 128 -7.65 3.74 15.01
N ALA A 129 -8.03 2.48 15.25
CA ALA A 129 -7.09 1.41 15.57
C ALA A 129 -6.16 1.09 14.39
N ASP A 130 -6.63 1.21 13.14
CA ASP A 130 -5.82 1.07 11.93
C ASP A 130 -4.72 2.16 11.88
N PHE A 131 -5.08 3.42 12.16
CA PHE A 131 -4.10 4.52 12.19
C PHE A 131 -3.16 4.41 13.38
N GLU A 132 -3.63 3.99 14.55
CA GLU A 132 -2.77 3.74 15.72
C GLU A 132 -1.72 2.67 15.40
N ALA A 133 -2.12 1.56 14.77
CA ALA A 133 -1.21 0.49 14.39
C ALA A 133 -0.20 0.93 13.32
N LEU A 134 -0.66 1.59 12.25
CA LEU A 134 0.20 2.07 11.18
C LEU A 134 1.24 3.09 11.70
N LEU A 135 0.78 4.09 12.45
CA LEU A 135 1.65 5.16 12.94
C LEU A 135 2.62 4.67 14.03
N ALA A 136 2.24 3.67 14.83
CA ALA A 136 3.16 3.00 15.75
C ALA A 136 4.31 2.33 14.99
N CYS A 137 4.01 1.63 13.88
CA CYS A 137 5.03 1.03 13.03
C CYS A 137 5.89 2.08 12.31
N MET A 138 5.29 3.14 11.78
CA MET A 138 6.01 4.24 11.11
C MET A 138 6.88 5.08 12.06
N ALA A 139 6.66 5.00 13.37
CA ALA A 139 7.52 5.63 14.37
C ALA A 139 8.85 4.89 14.60
N GLU A 140 8.97 3.66 14.11
CA GLU A 140 10.13 2.79 14.34
C GLU A 140 11.23 2.96 13.29
N PHE A 141 10.87 3.35 12.07
CA PHE A 141 11.81 3.60 10.97
C PHE A 141 11.17 4.46 9.87
N ASP A 142 12.01 5.10 9.06
CA ASP A 142 11.54 5.88 7.91
C ASP A 142 10.89 4.94 6.89
N GLY A 143 9.60 5.13 6.64
CA GLY A 143 8.82 4.24 5.80
C GLY A 143 7.67 4.94 5.06
N LEU A 144 7.18 4.26 4.02
CA LEU A 144 5.96 4.59 3.31
C LEU A 144 4.85 3.65 3.79
N GLY A 145 3.87 4.19 4.52
CA GLY A 145 2.63 3.49 4.84
C GLY A 145 1.63 3.61 3.70
N PHE A 146 0.85 2.55 3.43
CA PHE A 146 -0.15 2.62 2.39
C PHE A 146 -1.30 1.63 2.58
N TYR A 147 -2.41 1.92 1.89
CA TYR A 147 -3.60 1.09 1.86
C TYR A 147 -4.19 1.00 0.46
N ASN A 148 -4.53 -0.23 0.05
CA ASN A 148 -5.27 -0.51 -1.18
C ASN A 148 -6.72 -0.81 -0.79
N GLY A 149 -7.60 0.19 -0.83
CA GLY A 149 -9.01 0.08 -0.43
C GLY A 149 -9.83 -0.59 -1.53
N GLY A 150 -9.87 -1.93 -1.53
CA GLY A 150 -10.63 -2.75 -2.46
C GLY A 150 -9.83 -3.30 -3.66
N GLY A 151 -10.42 -4.27 -4.36
CA GLY A 151 -9.77 -5.01 -5.46
C GLY A 151 -9.33 -4.11 -6.62
N ALA A 152 -10.17 -3.17 -7.06
CA ALA A 152 -9.81 -2.22 -8.14
C ALA A 152 -8.76 -1.18 -7.71
N ALA A 153 -8.40 -1.12 -6.43
CA ALA A 153 -7.25 -0.37 -5.91
C ALA A 153 -5.96 -1.20 -5.86
N GLY A 154 -5.99 -2.46 -6.34
CA GLY A 154 -4.84 -3.36 -6.37
C GLY A 154 -4.68 -4.20 -5.08
N ALA A 155 -5.73 -4.35 -4.27
CA ALA A 155 -5.73 -5.27 -3.15
C ALA A 155 -5.81 -6.72 -3.65
N SER A 156 -4.86 -7.56 -3.24
CA SER A 156 -4.82 -8.99 -3.61
C SER A 156 -5.55 -9.90 -2.60
N GLN A 157 -5.78 -9.42 -1.39
CA GLN A 157 -6.41 -10.17 -0.30
C GLN A 157 -7.68 -9.46 0.18
N ARG A 158 -8.67 -10.25 0.60
CA ARG A 158 -9.97 -9.74 1.09
C ARG A 158 -9.95 -9.32 2.55
N HIS A 159 -9.01 -9.83 3.32
CA HIS A 159 -8.81 -9.51 4.73
C HIS A 159 -8.06 -8.19 4.85
N LYS A 160 -8.54 -7.30 5.72
CA LYS A 160 -8.02 -5.95 5.91
C LYS A 160 -6.58 -5.94 6.39
N HIS A 161 -5.74 -5.30 5.61
CA HIS A 161 -4.33 -5.10 5.91
C HIS A 161 -3.84 -3.77 5.34
N LEU A 162 -3.13 -3.03 6.16
CA LEU A 162 -2.30 -1.91 5.72
C LEU A 162 -0.90 -2.44 5.42
N GLN A 163 -0.12 -1.64 4.72
CA GLN A 163 1.21 -2.03 4.28
C GLN A 163 2.22 -0.95 4.65
N LEU A 164 3.46 -1.36 4.92
CA LEU A 164 4.57 -0.46 5.24
C LEU A 164 5.84 -0.97 4.59
N VAL A 165 6.51 -0.12 3.83
CA VAL A 165 7.82 -0.42 3.22
C VAL A 165 8.85 0.58 3.69
N PRO A 166 10.10 0.16 3.94
CA PRO A 166 11.18 1.08 4.30
C PRO A 166 11.50 2.06 3.16
N LEU A 167 11.95 3.23 3.52
CA LEU A 167 12.54 4.21 2.63
C LEU A 167 14.08 4.19 2.78
N PRO A 168 14.85 4.48 1.72
CA PRO A 168 14.41 4.91 0.38
C PRO A 168 13.89 3.75 -0.49
N LEU A 169 12.98 4.06 -1.44
CA LEU A 169 12.52 3.06 -2.43
C LEU A 169 13.57 2.73 -3.49
N ALA A 170 14.58 3.56 -3.66
CA ALA A 170 15.74 3.35 -4.52
C ALA A 170 17.00 3.95 -3.90
N SER A 171 18.15 3.45 -4.34
CA SER A 171 19.47 3.92 -3.91
C SER A 171 19.83 5.32 -4.44
N GLU A 172 19.19 5.76 -5.50
CA GLU A 172 19.44 7.05 -6.16
C GLU A 172 18.18 7.89 -6.25
N GLY A 173 18.33 9.21 -6.15
CA GLY A 173 17.24 10.17 -6.23
C GLY A 173 16.52 10.39 -4.89
N PRO A 174 15.30 10.95 -4.90
CA PRO A 174 14.50 11.15 -3.72
C PRO A 174 14.15 9.80 -3.05
N ALA A 175 14.22 9.73 -1.72
CA ALA A 175 13.85 8.53 -0.97
C ALA A 175 12.45 8.00 -1.35
N LEU A 176 11.53 8.90 -1.65
CA LEU A 176 10.22 8.63 -2.20
C LEU A 176 10.07 9.39 -3.53
N PRO A 177 9.97 8.73 -4.69
CA PRO A 177 9.97 9.38 -6.01
C PRO A 177 8.94 10.49 -6.19
N ILE A 178 7.73 10.32 -5.63
CA ILE A 178 6.65 11.32 -5.71
C ILE A 178 6.85 12.51 -4.75
N ALA A 179 7.78 12.45 -3.79
CA ALA A 179 7.95 13.46 -2.74
C ALA A 179 8.12 14.90 -3.27
N PRO A 180 8.87 15.17 -4.37
CA PRO A 180 8.98 16.52 -4.92
C PRO A 180 7.64 17.14 -5.32
N LEU A 181 6.72 16.33 -5.88
CA LEU A 181 5.37 16.80 -6.20
C LEU A 181 4.53 17.02 -4.93
N LEU A 182 4.61 16.11 -3.95
CA LEU A 182 3.90 16.26 -2.68
C LEU A 182 4.33 17.51 -1.91
N ALA A 183 5.60 17.86 -1.95
CA ALA A 183 6.14 19.08 -1.34
C ALA A 183 5.59 20.36 -1.95
N ALA A 184 5.14 20.32 -3.21
CA ALA A 184 4.51 21.44 -3.91
C ALA A 184 2.99 21.51 -3.73
N ALA A 185 2.42 20.71 -2.83
CA ALA A 185 0.96 20.67 -2.57
C ALA A 185 0.42 22.05 -2.17
N ARG A 186 -0.75 22.38 -2.70
CA ARG A 186 -1.50 23.61 -2.36
C ARG A 186 -2.63 23.24 -1.45
N ILE A 187 -2.59 23.72 -0.21
CA ILE A 187 -3.52 23.38 0.84
C ILE A 187 -4.53 24.51 1.01
N ASP A 188 -5.80 24.13 1.05
CA ASP A 188 -6.92 24.99 1.42
C ASP A 188 -7.67 24.36 2.61
N GLY A 189 -7.53 24.96 3.78
CA GLY A 189 -8.05 24.40 5.03
C GLY A 189 -7.35 23.10 5.45
N ALA A 190 -8.11 22.01 5.49
CA ALA A 190 -7.62 20.72 5.99
C ALA A 190 -6.99 19.83 4.90
N VAL A 191 -7.34 20.08 3.63
CA VAL A 191 -6.95 19.28 2.47
C VAL A 191 -6.59 20.19 1.30
N GLY A 192 -5.97 19.65 0.29
CA GLY A 192 -5.60 20.37 -0.91
C GLY A 192 -5.31 19.43 -2.07
N ILE A 193 -4.66 19.97 -3.07
CA ILE A 193 -4.26 19.28 -4.29
C ILE A 193 -2.75 19.32 -4.47
N VAL A 194 -2.22 18.38 -5.21
CA VAL A 194 -0.82 18.30 -5.62
C VAL A 194 -0.74 18.75 -7.09
N PRO A 195 -0.22 19.96 -7.38
CA PRO A 195 0.00 20.39 -8.76
C PRO A 195 0.89 19.40 -9.50
N GLY A 196 0.56 19.11 -10.75
CA GLY A 196 1.27 18.10 -11.56
C GLY A 196 0.60 16.73 -11.57
N LEU A 197 -0.31 16.40 -10.63
CA LEU A 197 -1.13 15.22 -10.69
C LEU A 197 -2.43 15.52 -11.47
N ALA A 198 -2.46 15.14 -12.75
CA ALA A 198 -3.56 15.43 -13.66
C ALA A 198 -4.68 14.36 -13.58
N PHE A 199 -5.00 13.88 -12.37
CA PHE A 199 -6.05 12.92 -12.09
C PHE A 199 -6.75 13.25 -10.76
N SER A 200 -7.87 12.59 -10.47
CA SER A 200 -8.61 12.79 -9.22
C SER A 200 -7.77 12.40 -8.01
N HIS A 201 -7.58 13.30 -7.07
CA HIS A 201 -6.88 13.04 -5.81
C HIS A 201 -7.22 14.13 -4.78
N ALA A 202 -6.86 13.86 -3.52
CA ALA A 202 -6.81 14.85 -2.45
C ALA A 202 -5.56 14.62 -1.59
N PHE A 203 -4.97 15.68 -1.09
CA PHE A 203 -3.80 15.63 -0.23
C PHE A 203 -4.07 16.35 1.12
N ALA A 204 -3.60 15.78 2.23
CA ALA A 204 -3.65 16.40 3.54
C ALA A 204 -2.28 16.37 4.20
N PRO A 205 -1.74 17.51 4.66
CA PRO A 205 -0.50 17.49 5.40
C PRO A 205 -0.69 16.76 6.75
N LEU A 206 0.32 15.97 7.13
CA LEU A 206 0.37 15.29 8.40
C LEU A 206 1.78 15.50 8.98
N ALA A 207 1.88 16.13 10.14
CA ALA A 207 3.15 16.43 10.76
C ALA A 207 3.74 15.17 11.42
N LEU A 208 4.34 14.30 10.63
CA LEU A 208 5.23 13.23 11.06
C LEU A 208 6.66 13.81 11.00
N PRO A 209 7.53 13.64 11.96
CA PRO A 209 7.51 12.90 13.23
C PRO A 209 7.34 13.77 14.48
N ALA A 210 6.93 15.05 14.38
CA ALA A 210 6.89 15.99 15.50
C ALA A 210 5.83 15.61 16.56
N ALA A 211 4.77 14.91 16.18
CA ALA A 211 3.73 14.43 17.08
C ALA A 211 3.80 12.90 17.20
N ARG A 212 3.75 12.39 18.42
CA ARG A 212 3.65 10.96 18.73
C ARG A 212 2.44 10.74 19.65
N GLY A 213 1.83 9.55 19.57
CA GLY A 213 0.77 9.15 20.47
C GLY A 213 -0.64 9.23 19.88
N PRO A 214 -1.69 9.03 20.70
CA PRO A 214 -3.07 8.85 20.26
C PRO A 214 -3.65 10.08 19.54
N ASP A 215 -3.14 11.28 19.81
CA ASP A 215 -3.62 12.51 19.16
C ASP A 215 -3.21 12.58 17.70
N LEU A 216 -2.05 12.01 17.33
CA LEU A 216 -1.63 11.90 15.94
C LEU A 216 -2.57 10.97 15.15
N ALA A 217 -2.96 9.82 15.72
CA ALA A 217 -3.86 8.88 15.08
C ALA A 217 -5.28 9.48 14.90
N ARG A 218 -5.79 10.22 15.88
CA ARG A 218 -7.05 10.97 15.74
C ARG A 218 -6.96 12.05 14.66
N THR A 219 -5.84 12.76 14.60
CA THR A 219 -5.59 13.75 13.53
C THR A 219 -5.54 13.08 12.18
N ALA A 220 -4.82 11.97 12.03
CA ALA A 220 -4.74 11.20 10.78
C ALA A 220 -6.12 10.70 10.35
N LEU A 221 -6.93 10.15 11.27
CA LEU A 221 -8.30 9.72 10.97
C LEU A 221 -9.19 10.90 10.52
N ALA A 222 -9.08 12.05 11.18
CA ALA A 222 -9.84 13.25 10.79
C ALA A 222 -9.43 13.73 9.38
N ARG A 223 -8.12 13.76 9.08
CA ARG A 223 -7.61 14.09 7.75
C ARG A 223 -8.04 13.07 6.68
N TYR A 224 -7.98 11.78 7.01
CA TYR A 224 -8.44 10.73 6.11
C TYR A 224 -9.93 10.89 5.74
N ARG A 225 -10.79 11.17 6.70
CA ARG A 225 -12.22 11.45 6.44
C ARG A 225 -12.42 12.68 5.53
N ALA A 226 -11.63 13.74 5.76
CA ALA A 226 -11.64 14.91 4.90
C ALA A 226 -11.15 14.60 3.47
N LEU A 227 -10.14 13.74 3.33
CA LEU A 227 -9.63 13.26 2.05
C LEU A 227 -10.68 12.46 1.27
N LEU A 228 -11.39 11.53 1.93
CA LEU A 228 -12.49 10.76 1.30
C LEU A 228 -13.54 11.70 0.73
N ALA A 229 -13.97 12.69 1.52
CA ALA A 229 -14.98 13.66 1.10
C ALA A 229 -14.48 14.54 -0.06
N ALA A 230 -13.24 15.07 0.04
CA ALA A 230 -12.65 15.93 -0.99
C ALA A 230 -12.39 15.18 -2.31
N ALA A 231 -11.97 13.91 -2.24
CA ALA A 231 -11.74 13.07 -3.41
C ALA A 231 -13.03 12.47 -4.00
N GLY A 232 -14.19 12.71 -3.40
CA GLY A 232 -15.48 12.19 -3.88
C GLY A 232 -15.65 10.67 -3.70
N VAL A 233 -14.93 10.07 -2.76
CA VAL A 233 -15.12 8.66 -2.41
C VAL A 233 -16.46 8.49 -1.70
N ARG A 234 -17.37 7.73 -2.31
CA ARG A 234 -18.67 7.45 -1.72
C ARG A 234 -18.53 6.39 -0.63
N VAL A 235 -19.20 6.63 0.47
CA VAL A 235 -19.25 5.73 1.63
C VAL A 235 -20.68 5.24 1.79
N ILE A 236 -20.83 3.95 2.04
CA ILE A 236 -22.11 3.33 2.40
C ILE A 236 -21.95 2.61 3.74
N ASP A 237 -23.06 2.39 4.40
CA ASP A 237 -23.15 1.51 5.56
C ASP A 237 -23.62 0.13 5.09
N VAL A 238 -22.88 -0.90 5.44
CA VAL A 238 -23.22 -2.30 5.16
C VAL A 238 -23.16 -3.04 6.49
N ASP A 239 -24.31 -3.50 6.97
CA ASP A 239 -24.46 -4.24 8.24
C ASP A 239 -23.89 -3.49 9.46
N GLY A 240 -23.95 -2.15 9.46
CA GLY A 240 -23.42 -1.29 10.53
C GLY A 240 -21.93 -0.95 10.40
N GLU A 241 -21.28 -1.39 9.34
CA GLU A 241 -19.90 -1.02 9.01
C GLU A 241 -19.84 -0.07 7.81
N SER A 242 -19.05 1.01 7.96
CA SER A 242 -18.86 1.95 6.86
C SER A 242 -17.85 1.40 5.86
N GLN A 243 -18.27 1.26 4.60
CA GLN A 243 -17.46 0.76 3.49
C GLN A 243 -17.35 1.79 2.38
N ALA A 244 -16.24 1.75 1.63
CA ALA A 244 -16.05 2.58 0.46
C ALA A 244 -16.68 1.91 -0.78
N CYS A 245 -17.70 2.53 -1.37
CA CYS A 245 -18.22 2.11 -2.68
C CYS A 245 -17.25 2.39 -3.82
N THR A 246 -16.38 3.38 -3.66
CA THR A 246 -15.36 3.74 -4.64
C THR A 246 -14.03 3.23 -4.15
N PRO A 247 -13.39 2.29 -4.84
CA PRO A 247 -12.04 1.85 -4.50
C PRO A 247 -11.07 3.03 -4.49
N TYR A 248 -10.07 3.01 -3.60
CA TYR A 248 -9.09 4.09 -3.49
C TYR A 248 -7.74 3.58 -3.03
N ASN A 249 -6.70 4.34 -3.35
CA ASN A 249 -5.36 4.18 -2.77
C ASN A 249 -5.09 5.29 -1.76
N LEU A 250 -4.47 4.96 -0.64
CA LEU A 250 -4.01 5.91 0.35
C LEU A 250 -2.51 5.71 0.57
N LEU A 251 -1.73 6.78 0.36
CA LEU A 251 -0.33 6.86 0.79
C LEU A 251 -0.27 7.64 2.09
N VAL A 252 0.55 7.17 3.04
CA VAL A 252 0.89 7.87 4.28
C VAL A 252 2.40 8.06 4.31
N THR A 253 2.84 9.31 4.24
CA THR A 253 4.25 9.70 4.09
C THR A 253 4.64 10.69 5.18
N PRO A 254 5.93 10.98 5.41
CA PRO A 254 6.35 12.05 6.30
C PRO A 254 5.82 13.45 5.94
N LEU A 255 5.44 13.67 4.66
CA LEU A 255 4.88 14.94 4.18
C LEU A 255 3.36 15.04 4.39
N GLY A 256 2.67 13.91 4.51
CA GLY A 256 1.22 13.87 4.61
C GLY A 256 0.59 12.65 3.96
N MET A 257 -0.70 12.73 3.75
CA MET A 257 -1.50 11.66 3.15
C MET A 257 -2.03 12.07 1.78
N LEU A 258 -1.83 11.20 0.78
CA LEU A 258 -2.41 11.33 -0.56
C LEU A 258 -3.45 10.23 -0.75
N LEU A 259 -4.68 10.62 -1.10
CA LEU A 259 -5.76 9.70 -1.43
C LEU A 259 -6.13 9.85 -2.90
N VAL A 260 -6.22 8.71 -3.61
CA VAL A 260 -6.54 8.63 -5.04
C VAL A 260 -7.71 7.67 -5.24
N PRO A 261 -8.89 8.15 -5.67
CA PRO A 261 -10.00 7.28 -6.09
C PRO A 261 -9.59 6.47 -7.33
N ARG A 262 -10.09 5.24 -7.42
CA ARG A 262 -9.72 4.33 -8.50
C ARG A 262 -10.92 4.04 -9.40
N SER A 263 -10.68 4.04 -10.71
CA SER A 263 -11.65 3.68 -11.74
C SER A 263 -11.36 2.32 -12.39
N ALA A 264 -10.11 1.89 -12.35
CA ALA A 264 -9.68 0.60 -12.88
C ALA A 264 -8.49 0.05 -12.07
N GLU A 265 -8.35 -1.26 -12.04
CA GLU A 265 -7.23 -1.96 -11.38
C GLU A 265 -5.95 -1.90 -12.22
N SER A 266 -6.08 -1.98 -13.53
CA SER A 266 -4.95 -2.12 -14.43
C SER A 266 -5.13 -1.33 -15.72
N VAL A 267 -4.02 -1.08 -16.41
CA VAL A 267 -3.96 -0.55 -17.77
C VAL A 267 -2.94 -1.34 -18.57
N GLU A 268 -3.25 -1.71 -19.82
CA GLU A 268 -2.41 -2.57 -20.68
C GLU A 268 -1.98 -3.89 -19.97
N GLY A 269 -2.85 -4.43 -19.09
CA GLY A 269 -2.56 -5.62 -18.30
C GLY A 269 -1.52 -5.42 -17.19
N ILE A 270 -1.10 -4.17 -16.92
CA ILE A 270 -0.21 -3.80 -15.83
C ILE A 270 -1.07 -3.38 -14.63
N SER A 271 -1.04 -4.18 -13.57
CA SER A 271 -1.70 -3.88 -12.31
C SER A 271 -1.05 -2.68 -11.63
N VAL A 272 -1.86 -1.74 -11.15
CA VAL A 272 -1.40 -0.54 -10.44
C VAL A 272 -2.01 -0.52 -9.05
N ASN A 273 -1.18 -0.62 -8.05
CA ASN A 273 -1.54 -0.44 -6.64
C ASN A 273 -1.04 0.92 -6.11
N THR A 274 -1.10 1.13 -4.81
CA THR A 274 -0.66 2.38 -4.18
C THR A 274 0.80 2.74 -4.45
N LEU A 275 1.69 1.74 -4.62
CA LEU A 275 3.10 2.00 -4.92
C LEU A 275 3.30 2.68 -6.29
N GLY A 276 2.40 2.45 -7.26
CA GLY A 276 2.41 3.19 -8.53
C GLY A 276 2.27 4.69 -8.31
N PHE A 277 1.39 5.12 -7.41
CA PHE A 277 1.22 6.53 -7.04
C PHE A 277 2.36 7.07 -6.16
N ALA A 278 3.15 6.21 -5.56
CA ALA A 278 4.41 6.57 -4.88
C ALA A 278 5.58 6.75 -5.85
N GLY A 279 5.39 6.37 -7.12
CA GLY A 279 6.40 6.41 -8.18
C GLY A 279 7.12 5.08 -8.42
N SER A 280 6.51 3.93 -8.03
CA SER A 280 7.10 2.61 -8.21
C SER A 280 6.12 1.65 -8.90
N PHE A 281 6.45 1.24 -10.12
CA PHE A 281 5.70 0.28 -10.92
C PHE A 281 6.33 -1.10 -10.92
N PHE A 282 5.48 -2.12 -11.13
CA PHE A 282 5.91 -3.50 -11.30
C PHE A 282 5.39 -4.05 -12.62
N VAL A 283 6.29 -4.60 -13.43
CA VAL A 283 5.97 -5.22 -14.72
C VAL A 283 6.48 -6.66 -14.78
N ARG A 284 5.76 -7.51 -15.48
CA ARG A 284 6.03 -8.95 -15.52
C ARG A 284 6.98 -9.36 -16.64
N ASN A 285 7.06 -8.56 -17.70
CA ASN A 285 7.80 -8.91 -18.91
C ASN A 285 8.14 -7.68 -19.75
N GLU A 286 8.92 -7.88 -20.81
CA GLU A 286 9.34 -6.83 -21.73
C GLU A 286 8.17 -6.15 -22.45
N ALA A 287 7.11 -6.88 -22.80
CA ALA A 287 5.95 -6.26 -23.45
C ALA A 287 5.28 -5.23 -22.53
N GLN A 288 5.19 -5.52 -21.23
CA GLN A 288 4.70 -4.54 -20.24
C GLN A 288 5.70 -3.41 -20.00
N MET A 289 7.03 -3.69 -20.06
CA MET A 289 8.04 -2.63 -20.00
C MET A 289 7.89 -1.66 -21.18
N HIS A 290 7.80 -2.17 -22.41
CA HIS A 290 7.56 -1.35 -23.60
C HIS A 290 6.22 -0.58 -23.53
N ALA A 291 5.18 -1.17 -22.92
CA ALA A 291 3.90 -0.48 -22.75
C ALA A 291 4.03 0.73 -21.83
N ILE A 292 4.72 0.61 -20.68
CA ILE A 292 4.92 1.72 -19.74
C ILE A 292 5.86 2.79 -20.32
N GLU A 293 6.90 2.41 -21.08
CA GLU A 293 7.78 3.36 -21.80
C GLU A 293 7.01 4.16 -22.85
N ARG A 294 6.14 3.48 -23.61
CA ARG A 294 5.34 4.10 -24.69
C ARG A 294 4.26 5.04 -24.15
N LEU A 295 3.55 4.63 -23.10
CA LEU A 295 2.42 5.38 -22.54
C LEU A 295 2.89 6.51 -21.61
N GLY A 296 3.96 6.27 -20.88
CA GLY A 296 4.40 7.07 -19.75
C GLY A 296 3.67 6.70 -18.44
N PRO A 297 4.41 6.61 -17.32
CA PRO A 297 3.87 6.28 -16.01
C PRO A 297 2.73 7.20 -15.56
N MET A 298 2.85 8.52 -15.75
CA MET A 298 1.81 9.49 -15.39
C MET A 298 0.52 9.30 -16.18
N ALA A 299 0.60 8.95 -17.45
CA ALA A 299 -0.57 8.66 -18.25
C ALA A 299 -1.28 7.38 -17.79
N MET A 300 -0.51 6.38 -17.36
CA MET A 300 -1.07 5.15 -16.77
C MET A 300 -1.77 5.45 -15.45
N LEU A 301 -1.17 6.22 -14.54
CA LEU A 301 -1.80 6.64 -13.29
C LEU A 301 -3.12 7.36 -13.54
N ARG A 302 -3.16 8.27 -14.53
CA ARG A 302 -4.38 9.00 -14.92
C ARG A 302 -5.49 8.07 -15.42
N GLN A 303 -5.15 7.02 -16.16
CA GLN A 303 -6.14 6.05 -16.67
C GLN A 303 -6.78 5.24 -15.55
N VAL A 304 -6.03 4.84 -14.54
CA VAL A 304 -6.54 4.03 -13.42
C VAL A 304 -7.20 4.85 -12.30
N ALA A 305 -6.82 6.12 -12.14
CA ALA A 305 -7.41 7.03 -11.14
C ALA A 305 -8.71 7.72 -11.63
N GLY A 306 -8.94 7.78 -12.93
CA GLY A 306 -10.05 8.53 -13.52
C GLY A 306 -9.79 10.04 -13.67
N PRO A 307 -10.72 10.78 -14.29
CA PRO A 307 -10.54 12.18 -14.62
C PRO A 307 -10.43 13.06 -13.36
N PRO A 308 -9.78 14.23 -13.45
CA PRO A 308 -9.76 15.20 -12.37
C PRO A 308 -11.17 15.62 -11.96
N LEU A 309 -11.39 15.87 -10.68
CA LEU A 309 -12.61 16.46 -10.19
C LEU A 309 -12.76 17.86 -10.82
N SER A 310 -13.93 18.18 -11.37
CA SER A 310 -14.16 19.51 -11.93
C SER A 310 -14.06 20.56 -10.82
N SER A 311 -13.44 21.72 -11.13
CA SER A 311 -13.24 22.83 -10.18
C SER A 311 -14.55 23.30 -9.49
N GLN A 312 -15.71 23.04 -10.08
CA GLN A 312 -17.02 23.33 -9.50
C GLN A 312 -17.38 22.41 -8.32
N ALA A 313 -16.84 21.19 -8.25
CA ALA A 313 -17.11 20.28 -7.13
C ALA A 313 -16.36 20.71 -5.85
N LEU A 314 -15.25 21.43 -5.98
CA LEU A 314 -14.46 21.96 -4.86
C LEU A 314 -15.04 23.27 -4.29
N MET A 315 -15.79 24.06 -5.08
CA MET A 315 -16.36 25.34 -4.65
C MET A 315 -17.84 25.27 -4.22
N GLY A 316 -18.50 24.13 -4.40
CA GLY A 316 -19.95 24.00 -4.28
C GLY A 316 -20.51 23.52 -2.93
N ARG A 317 -19.75 23.51 -1.84
CA ARG A 317 -20.24 23.23 -0.48
C ARG A 317 -19.82 24.32 0.50
N LYS A 318 -20.49 25.47 0.41
CA LYS A 318 -20.63 26.41 1.50
C LYS A 318 -21.79 25.99 2.40
#